data_2650307a209ceef4426fd0d84b4c7166
#
_entry.id   2650307a209ceef4426fd0d84b4c7166
#
_cell.length_a   1.000
_cell.length_b   1.000
_cell.length_c   1.000
_cell.angle_alpha   90.00
_cell.angle_beta   90.00
_cell.angle_gamma   90.00
#
_symmetry.space_group_name_H-M   'P 1'
#
loop_
_entity.id
_entity.type
_entity.pdbx_description
1 polymer ?
#
loop_
_entity_poly.entity_id
_entity_poly.type
_entity_poly.pdbx_seq_one_letter_code
_entity_poly.pdbx_strand_id
1 'polypeptide(L)'
;MKAHYKKFAVTACTLLVLGFGLLYSTHKTLNVSAAASGGITGTIKLDGTPPHQKPIDMSKEPNCAKEHASNPVTTETVIVGPKGGLKWVVVYISEGLDAGTAGQVPPAKPTWDQKGCQYIPHVMALDVNQHFEVANSDPHSHNIHPLPKPNGANHEWNRSQPPGTPPFDQVWAGEEIAIPVKCNIHPWMHGYMAVVKGPTAVTDENGSYTINNLPPGNYTVTTWQEQYGSQSQKVTVAAGKPATADFTYKAK
;
A
#
# COMPACT_ATOMS: atom_id res chain seq x y z
N MET A 1 9.93 -57.03 68.52
CA MET A 1 11.26 -57.07 69.24
C MET A 1 11.81 -55.66 69.31
N LYS A 2 11.99 -55.22 70.51
CA LYS A 2 12.70 -54.09 71.12
C LYS A 2 13.02 -52.85 70.31
N ALA A 3 12.38 -51.75 70.73
CA ALA A 3 12.68 -50.38 70.49
C ALA A 3 14.01 -49.95 71.12
N HIS A 4 14.72 -49.07 70.49
CA HIS A 4 15.70 -48.20 71.12
C HIS A 4 15.49 -46.74 70.76
N TYR A 5 15.02 -45.99 71.72
CA TYR A 5 15.05 -44.54 71.79
C TYR A 5 16.46 -44.06 72.07
N LYS A 6 16.97 -43.12 71.28
CA LYS A 6 18.11 -42.27 71.68
C LYS A 6 17.68 -40.80 71.69
N LYS A 7 17.75 -40.26 72.87
CA LYS A 7 17.60 -38.84 73.13
C LYS A 7 18.84 -38.08 72.59
N PHE A 8 18.66 -37.00 71.93
CA PHE A 8 19.75 -36.05 71.68
C PHE A 8 19.33 -34.64 72.08
N ALA A 9 20.28 -33.96 72.70
CA ALA A 9 20.19 -32.75 73.44
C ALA A 9 19.89 -31.51 72.52
N VAL A 10 19.14 -30.56 73.12
CA VAL A 10 18.86 -29.22 72.58
C VAL A 10 20.10 -28.34 72.84
N THR A 11 20.73 -27.88 71.77
CA THR A 11 21.76 -26.85 71.88
C THR A 11 21.12 -25.56 71.28
N ALA A 12 20.99 -24.57 72.14
CA ALA A 12 20.50 -23.24 71.76
C ALA A 12 21.53 -22.52 70.86
N CYS A 13 21.16 -22.19 69.64
CA CYS A 13 21.95 -21.37 68.75
C CYS A 13 21.32 -19.98 68.61
N THR A 14 22.04 -18.99 69.08
CA THR A 14 21.71 -17.59 69.09
C THR A 14 21.58 -17.05 67.68
N LEU A 15 20.38 -16.53 67.32
CA LEU A 15 20.10 -15.89 66.05
C LEU A 15 20.68 -14.49 66.00
N LEU A 16 21.70 -14.27 65.18
CA LEU A 16 22.18 -12.97 64.75
C LEU A 16 21.24 -12.50 63.60
N VAL A 17 20.42 -11.51 63.88
CA VAL A 17 19.59 -10.86 62.83
C VAL A 17 20.47 -9.86 62.09
N LEU A 18 20.99 -10.25 60.92
CA LEU A 18 21.58 -9.35 59.95
C LEU A 18 20.44 -8.71 59.14
N GLY A 19 20.22 -7.40 59.38
CA GLY A 19 19.27 -6.61 58.62
C GLY A 19 19.68 -6.44 57.15
N PHE A 20 19.02 -7.18 56.26
CA PHE A 20 19.09 -6.94 54.83
C PHE A 20 18.17 -5.75 54.49
N GLY A 21 18.76 -4.56 54.35
CA GLY A 21 18.07 -3.42 53.82
C GLY A 21 17.66 -3.67 52.37
N LEU A 22 16.37 -3.93 52.13
CA LEU A 22 15.80 -3.92 50.78
C LEU A 22 15.87 -2.48 50.21
N LEU A 23 16.83 -2.22 49.36
CA LEU A 23 16.82 -1.05 48.49
C LEU A 23 15.70 -1.24 47.44
N TYR A 24 14.51 -0.71 47.74
CA TYR A 24 13.46 -0.56 46.75
C TYR A 24 13.92 0.47 45.72
N SER A 25 14.52 -0.02 44.59
CA SER A 25 14.74 0.77 43.41
C SER A 25 13.37 1.05 42.76
N THR A 26 12.82 2.22 42.99
CA THR A 26 11.62 2.67 42.27
C THR A 26 12.02 2.97 40.83
N HIS A 27 11.91 1.95 39.98
CA HIS A 27 11.94 2.20 38.55
C HIS A 27 10.70 3.03 38.20
N LYS A 28 10.90 4.33 38.05
CA LYS A 28 9.93 5.21 37.42
C LYS A 28 9.77 4.74 35.96
N THR A 29 8.76 3.93 35.68
CA THR A 29 8.35 3.63 34.30
C THR A 29 7.91 4.97 33.72
N LEU A 30 8.75 5.53 32.86
CA LEU A 30 8.35 6.62 31.98
C LEU A 30 7.32 6.05 31.04
N ASN A 31 6.05 6.28 31.32
CA ASN A 31 4.99 6.06 30.34
C ASN A 31 5.21 7.09 29.22
N VAL A 32 5.99 6.72 28.22
CA VAL A 32 6.03 7.45 26.96
C VAL A 32 4.68 7.18 26.30
N SER A 33 3.74 8.07 26.53
CA SER A 33 2.50 8.07 25.77
C SER A 33 2.89 8.28 24.30
N ALA A 34 2.63 7.26 23.46
CA ALA A 34 2.79 7.43 22.02
C ALA A 34 1.95 8.65 21.60
N ALA A 35 2.58 9.61 20.95
CA ALA A 35 1.86 10.77 20.42
C ALA A 35 0.75 10.27 19.47
N ALA A 36 -0.44 10.87 19.57
CA ALA A 36 -1.56 10.49 18.71
C ALA A 36 -1.14 10.65 17.24
N SER A 37 -1.35 9.60 16.46
CA SER A 37 -1.04 9.61 15.03
C SER A 37 -1.88 10.66 14.31
N GLY A 38 -1.29 11.32 13.35
CA GLY A 38 -1.96 12.22 12.42
C GLY A 38 -2.16 11.53 11.07
N GLY A 39 -2.24 12.31 10.02
CA GLY A 39 -2.35 11.83 8.63
C GLY A 39 -2.11 12.95 7.65
N ILE A 40 -2.22 12.62 6.39
CA ILE A 40 -2.16 13.59 5.29
C ILE A 40 -3.38 13.35 4.40
N THR A 41 -4.12 14.42 4.12
CA THR A 41 -5.23 14.41 3.16
C THR A 41 -4.97 15.46 2.09
N GLY A 42 -5.57 15.28 0.94
CA GLY A 42 -5.45 16.28 -0.11
C GLY A 42 -6.28 15.96 -1.34
N THR A 43 -6.22 16.89 -2.27
CA THR A 43 -6.85 16.78 -3.58
C THR A 43 -5.80 17.00 -4.67
N ILE A 44 -5.80 16.15 -5.67
CA ILE A 44 -4.94 16.27 -6.84
C ILE A 44 -5.78 16.67 -8.03
N LYS A 45 -5.40 17.73 -8.73
CA LYS A 45 -6.16 18.29 -9.85
C LYS A 45 -5.32 18.34 -11.12
N LEU A 46 -6.02 18.35 -12.25
CA LEU A 46 -5.47 18.71 -13.54
C LEU A 46 -5.90 20.14 -13.87
N ASP A 47 -4.94 21.02 -14.11
CA ASP A 47 -5.13 22.37 -14.63
C ASP A 47 -4.96 22.36 -16.16
N GLY A 48 -5.89 22.98 -16.86
CA GLY A 48 -5.97 22.98 -18.31
C GLY A 48 -6.98 21.97 -18.86
N THR A 49 -6.98 21.83 -20.20
CA THR A 49 -7.91 20.94 -20.90
C THR A 49 -7.41 19.50 -20.86
N PRO A 50 -8.19 18.54 -20.30
CA PRO A 50 -7.83 17.14 -20.34
C PRO A 50 -7.67 16.64 -21.78
N PRO A 51 -6.76 15.69 -22.05
CA PRO A 51 -6.66 15.07 -23.36
C PRO A 51 -7.98 14.36 -23.72
N HIS A 52 -8.35 14.41 -24.99
CA HIS A 52 -9.53 13.71 -25.48
C HIS A 52 -9.34 12.19 -25.32
N GLN A 53 -10.23 11.57 -24.57
CA GLN A 53 -10.23 10.11 -24.38
C GLN A 53 -10.88 9.44 -25.60
N LYS A 54 -10.11 8.62 -26.29
CA LYS A 54 -10.62 7.84 -27.41
C LYS A 54 -11.19 6.51 -26.92
N PRO A 55 -12.32 6.05 -27.48
CA PRO A 55 -12.77 4.68 -27.24
C PRO A 55 -11.70 3.67 -27.63
N ILE A 56 -11.60 2.63 -26.86
CA ILE A 56 -10.68 1.50 -27.15
C ILE A 56 -11.26 0.72 -28.33
N ASP A 57 -10.45 0.51 -29.36
CA ASP A 57 -10.83 -0.36 -30.48
C ASP A 57 -10.61 -1.83 -30.10
N MET A 58 -11.71 -2.52 -29.82
CA MET A 58 -11.76 -3.94 -29.51
C MET A 58 -12.23 -4.81 -30.67
N SER A 59 -12.31 -4.26 -31.89
CA SER A 59 -12.90 -4.94 -33.06
C SER A 59 -12.24 -6.29 -33.40
N LYS A 60 -10.98 -6.49 -33.02
CA LYS A 60 -10.25 -7.74 -33.23
C LYS A 60 -10.56 -8.82 -32.20
N GLU A 61 -11.26 -8.47 -31.13
CA GLU A 61 -11.65 -9.37 -30.04
C GLU A 61 -13.18 -9.33 -29.86
N PRO A 62 -13.93 -10.14 -30.61
CA PRO A 62 -15.40 -10.05 -30.71
C PRO A 62 -16.13 -10.11 -29.37
N ASN A 63 -15.60 -10.85 -28.40
CA ASN A 63 -16.20 -10.96 -27.06
C ASN A 63 -16.11 -9.62 -26.30
N CYS A 64 -14.92 -9.04 -26.25
CA CYS A 64 -14.70 -7.73 -25.63
C CYS A 64 -15.51 -6.63 -26.36
N ALA A 65 -15.49 -6.63 -27.70
CA ALA A 65 -16.27 -5.68 -28.50
C ALA A 65 -17.78 -5.76 -28.20
N LYS A 66 -18.32 -6.98 -28.07
CA LYS A 66 -19.73 -7.21 -27.75
C LYS A 66 -20.08 -6.72 -26.34
N GLU A 67 -19.22 -6.95 -25.38
CA GLU A 67 -19.42 -6.53 -23.98
C GLU A 67 -19.52 -5.00 -23.86
N HIS A 68 -18.75 -4.28 -24.66
CA HIS A 68 -18.70 -2.81 -24.64
C HIS A 68 -19.47 -2.12 -25.79
N ALA A 69 -20.26 -2.85 -26.57
CA ALA A 69 -20.98 -2.31 -27.71
C ALA A 69 -21.93 -1.15 -27.37
N SER A 70 -22.61 -1.23 -26.21
CA SER A 70 -23.53 -0.21 -25.74
C SER A 70 -22.90 0.85 -24.82
N ASN A 71 -21.74 0.57 -24.26
CA ASN A 71 -21.01 1.45 -23.36
C ASN A 71 -19.51 1.36 -23.65
N PRO A 72 -19.01 2.00 -24.71
CA PRO A 72 -17.61 1.98 -25.07
C PRO A 72 -16.72 2.50 -23.93
N VAL A 73 -15.68 1.75 -23.60
CA VAL A 73 -14.68 2.16 -22.63
C VAL A 73 -13.56 2.92 -23.31
N THR A 74 -12.93 3.80 -22.57
CA THR A 74 -11.78 4.60 -23.03
C THR A 74 -10.51 4.18 -22.29
N THR A 75 -9.36 4.64 -22.77
CA THR A 75 -8.12 4.50 -22.03
C THR A 75 -8.24 5.24 -20.69
N GLU A 76 -7.69 4.65 -19.63
CA GLU A 76 -7.75 5.25 -18.28
C GLU A 76 -6.53 6.11 -17.94
N THR A 77 -5.69 6.42 -18.93
CA THR A 77 -4.44 7.18 -18.78
C THR A 77 -4.63 8.52 -18.06
N VAL A 78 -5.69 9.25 -18.40
CA VAL A 78 -6.02 10.53 -17.74
C VAL A 78 -7.52 10.59 -17.49
N ILE A 79 -7.94 10.31 -16.29
CA ILE A 79 -9.35 10.42 -15.88
C ILE A 79 -9.50 11.67 -15.02
N VAL A 80 -10.28 12.62 -15.48
CA VAL A 80 -10.58 13.85 -14.75
C VAL A 80 -12.06 13.84 -14.37
N GLY A 81 -12.30 13.81 -13.08
CA GLY A 81 -13.64 13.83 -12.51
C GLY A 81 -14.23 15.25 -12.39
N PRO A 82 -15.39 15.34 -11.74
CA PRO A 82 -16.02 16.62 -11.45
C PRO A 82 -15.05 17.54 -10.69
N LYS A 83 -15.05 18.84 -10.99
CA LYS A 83 -14.19 19.85 -10.35
C LYS A 83 -12.68 19.69 -10.64
N GLY A 84 -12.30 18.95 -11.69
CA GLY A 84 -10.91 18.81 -12.11
C GLY A 84 -10.09 17.81 -11.30
N GLY A 85 -10.70 16.99 -10.47
CA GLY A 85 -9.99 15.95 -9.72
C GLY A 85 -9.34 14.92 -10.64
N LEU A 86 -8.06 14.62 -10.43
CA LEU A 86 -7.27 13.68 -11.24
C LEU A 86 -7.24 12.32 -10.56
N LYS A 87 -7.85 11.31 -11.19
CA LYS A 87 -7.90 9.92 -10.73
C LYS A 87 -6.59 9.19 -11.06
N TRP A 88 -6.36 8.09 -10.40
CA TRP A 88 -5.24 7.18 -10.63
C TRP A 88 -3.86 7.79 -10.37
N VAL A 89 -3.78 8.74 -9.44
CA VAL A 89 -2.50 9.25 -8.96
C VAL A 89 -2.08 8.47 -7.71
N VAL A 90 -0.90 7.86 -7.76
CA VAL A 90 -0.26 7.26 -6.58
C VAL A 90 0.27 8.37 -5.68
N VAL A 91 0.01 8.27 -4.38
CA VAL A 91 0.53 9.19 -3.37
C VAL A 91 1.25 8.38 -2.29
N TYR A 92 2.48 8.74 -1.99
CA TYR A 92 3.31 8.02 -1.01
C TYR A 92 4.26 8.96 -0.28
N ILE A 93 4.78 8.49 0.82
CA ILE A 93 5.82 9.21 1.59
C ILE A 93 7.17 8.76 1.08
N SER A 94 7.90 9.68 0.43
CA SER A 94 9.23 9.38 -0.11
C SER A 94 10.37 9.64 0.87
N GLU A 95 10.13 10.47 1.91
CA GLU A 95 11.12 10.78 2.96
C GLU A 95 10.43 11.07 4.29
N GLY A 96 11.14 10.82 5.39
CA GLY A 96 10.70 11.19 6.74
C GLY A 96 10.04 10.05 7.52
N LEU A 97 9.76 8.89 6.91
CA LEU A 97 9.29 7.72 7.64
C LEU A 97 10.40 7.14 8.52
N ASP A 98 10.07 6.84 9.77
CA ASP A 98 10.93 5.99 10.59
C ASP A 98 10.84 4.52 10.14
N ALA A 99 11.82 3.70 10.53
CA ALA A 99 11.92 2.31 10.11
C ALA A 99 10.71 1.46 10.60
N GLY A 100 10.10 1.83 11.73
CA GLY A 100 8.95 1.12 12.27
C GLY A 100 7.69 1.36 11.43
N THR A 101 7.44 2.61 11.06
CA THR A 101 6.31 2.99 10.19
C THR A 101 6.52 2.46 8.76
N ALA A 102 7.73 2.59 8.21
CA ALA A 102 8.07 2.08 6.88
C ALA A 102 8.00 0.54 6.77
N GLY A 103 8.11 -0.18 7.89
CA GLY A 103 8.07 -1.64 7.93
C GLY A 103 6.67 -2.22 8.18
N GLN A 104 5.64 -1.40 8.37
CA GLN A 104 4.29 -1.88 8.59
C GLN A 104 3.65 -2.28 7.27
N VAL A 105 3.31 -3.56 7.13
CA VAL A 105 2.58 -4.08 5.97
C VAL A 105 1.10 -4.11 6.30
N PRO A 106 0.22 -3.47 5.51
CA PRO A 106 -1.21 -3.53 5.73
C PRO A 106 -1.73 -4.98 5.68
N PRO A 107 -2.67 -5.37 6.56
CA PRO A 107 -3.26 -6.70 6.51
C PRO A 107 -4.20 -6.90 5.31
N ALA A 108 -4.60 -5.83 4.65
CA ALA A 108 -5.46 -5.89 3.49
C ALA A 108 -4.74 -6.57 2.31
N LYS A 109 -5.47 -7.46 1.65
CA LYS A 109 -5.03 -8.17 0.44
C LYS A 109 -5.87 -7.69 -0.74
N PRO A 110 -5.46 -6.61 -1.43
CA PRO A 110 -6.22 -6.08 -2.55
C PRO A 110 -6.21 -7.05 -3.73
N THR A 111 -7.24 -6.97 -4.57
CA THR A 111 -7.35 -7.79 -5.77
C THR A 111 -7.11 -6.92 -7.01
N TRP A 112 -6.26 -7.40 -7.90
CA TRP A 112 -6.15 -6.92 -9.28
C TRP A 112 -6.95 -7.85 -10.18
N ASP A 113 -8.10 -7.40 -10.61
CA ASP A 113 -9.03 -8.21 -11.40
C ASP A 113 -8.90 -7.92 -12.91
N GLN A 114 -9.10 -8.91 -13.72
CA GLN A 114 -9.26 -8.83 -15.18
C GLN A 114 -10.74 -8.95 -15.48
N LYS A 115 -11.37 -7.82 -15.75
CA LYS A 115 -12.82 -7.73 -15.91
C LYS A 115 -13.21 -6.70 -16.95
N GLY A 116 -14.11 -7.07 -17.85
CA GLY A 116 -14.51 -6.23 -18.96
C GLY A 116 -13.34 -5.94 -19.90
N CYS A 117 -12.45 -6.89 -20.11
CA CYS A 117 -11.24 -6.75 -20.91
C CYS A 117 -10.36 -5.55 -20.49
N GLN A 118 -10.36 -5.25 -19.18
CA GLN A 118 -9.55 -4.24 -18.54
C GLN A 118 -8.92 -4.78 -17.26
N TYR A 119 -7.88 -4.14 -16.76
CA TYR A 119 -7.38 -4.34 -15.40
C TYR A 119 -8.12 -3.41 -14.43
N ILE A 120 -8.63 -3.98 -13.33
CA ILE A 120 -9.34 -3.24 -12.29
C ILE A 120 -8.72 -3.54 -10.92
N PRO A 121 -8.17 -2.54 -10.23
CA PRO A 121 -8.06 -1.12 -10.65
C PRO A 121 -7.00 -0.91 -11.76
N HIS A 122 -7.07 0.20 -12.49
CA HIS A 122 -6.04 0.58 -13.48
C HIS A 122 -4.68 0.86 -12.83
N VAL A 123 -4.68 1.47 -11.65
CA VAL A 123 -3.47 1.71 -10.84
C VAL A 123 -3.65 1.13 -9.45
N MET A 124 -2.69 0.32 -9.01
CA MET A 124 -2.65 -0.25 -7.66
C MET A 124 -1.38 0.21 -6.94
N ALA A 125 -1.53 0.65 -5.69
CA ALA A 125 -0.41 0.94 -4.81
C ALA A 125 -0.35 -0.09 -3.67
N LEU A 126 0.83 -0.59 -3.39
CA LEU A 126 1.11 -1.66 -2.44
C LEU A 126 2.30 -1.28 -1.56
N ASP A 127 2.32 -1.79 -0.35
CA ASP A 127 3.54 -1.82 0.46
C ASP A 127 4.47 -2.95 0.01
N VAL A 128 5.77 -2.76 0.20
CA VAL A 128 6.76 -3.85 0.04
C VAL A 128 6.35 -5.03 0.93
N ASN A 129 6.33 -6.23 0.37
CA ASN A 129 5.86 -7.47 0.99
C ASN A 129 4.35 -7.53 1.30
N GLN A 130 3.55 -6.59 0.84
CA GLN A 130 2.10 -6.73 0.90
C GLN A 130 1.62 -7.76 -0.13
N HIS A 131 0.83 -8.71 0.35
CA HIS A 131 0.18 -9.68 -0.52
C HIS A 131 -0.97 -9.05 -1.29
N PHE A 132 -1.13 -9.44 -2.55
CA PHE A 132 -2.28 -9.09 -3.39
C PHE A 132 -2.74 -10.29 -4.19
N GLU A 133 -4.00 -10.30 -4.59
CA GLU A 133 -4.55 -11.33 -5.48
C GLU A 133 -4.63 -10.84 -6.91
N VAL A 134 -4.44 -11.78 -7.83
CA VAL A 134 -4.74 -11.58 -9.25
C VAL A 134 -5.88 -12.51 -9.63
N ALA A 135 -6.96 -11.93 -10.14
CA ALA A 135 -8.16 -12.64 -10.55
C ALA A 135 -8.47 -12.46 -12.03
N ASN A 136 -9.28 -13.35 -12.59
CA ASN A 136 -9.92 -13.18 -13.88
C ASN A 136 -11.43 -13.42 -13.72
N SER A 137 -12.20 -12.35 -13.72
CA SER A 137 -13.68 -12.39 -13.62
C SER A 137 -14.38 -12.43 -14.98
N ASP A 138 -13.63 -12.36 -16.06
CA ASP A 138 -14.17 -12.44 -17.42
C ASP A 138 -14.43 -13.90 -17.87
N PRO A 139 -15.38 -14.10 -18.78
CA PRO A 139 -15.64 -15.43 -19.39
C PRO A 139 -14.65 -15.78 -20.50
N HIS A 140 -13.56 -15.03 -20.67
CA HIS A 140 -12.51 -15.25 -21.66
C HIS A 140 -11.11 -15.15 -21.04
N SER A 141 -10.12 -15.61 -21.81
CA SER A 141 -8.75 -15.70 -21.33
C SER A 141 -8.05 -14.35 -21.34
N HIS A 142 -7.32 -14.09 -20.29
CA HIS A 142 -6.36 -12.99 -20.18
C HIS A 142 -5.00 -13.52 -19.76
N ASN A 143 -4.02 -12.63 -19.69
CA ASN A 143 -2.80 -12.85 -18.95
C ASN A 143 -2.37 -11.56 -18.25
N ILE A 144 -1.64 -11.72 -17.19
CA ILE A 144 -1.00 -10.60 -16.47
C ILE A 144 0.52 -10.71 -16.66
N HIS A 145 1.12 -9.62 -17.13
CA HIS A 145 2.55 -9.53 -17.45
C HIS A 145 3.12 -8.20 -16.91
N PRO A 146 3.55 -8.15 -15.63
CA PRO A 146 4.26 -7.01 -15.08
C PRO A 146 5.68 -6.94 -15.62
N LEU A 147 6.15 -5.72 -15.87
CA LEU A 147 7.46 -5.40 -16.44
C LEU A 147 8.25 -4.51 -15.48
N PRO A 148 8.74 -5.06 -14.34
CA PRO A 148 9.58 -4.29 -13.43
C PRO A 148 10.92 -3.93 -14.09
N LYS A 149 11.63 -2.96 -13.50
CA LYS A 149 12.94 -2.53 -13.99
C LYS A 149 13.92 -3.70 -14.00
N PRO A 150 14.68 -3.88 -15.08
CA PRO A 150 15.71 -4.90 -15.14
C PRO A 150 16.73 -4.73 -13.99
N ASN A 151 17.17 -5.84 -13.42
CA ASN A 151 18.14 -5.87 -12.30
C ASN A 151 17.67 -5.20 -11.00
N GLY A 152 16.36 -4.94 -10.86
CA GLY A 152 15.74 -4.52 -9.61
C GLY A 152 15.50 -5.69 -8.65
N ALA A 153 14.91 -5.40 -7.47
CA ALA A 153 14.52 -6.42 -6.51
C ALA A 153 13.27 -7.20 -6.95
N ASN A 154 12.48 -6.63 -7.86
CA ASN A 154 11.30 -7.27 -8.42
C ASN A 154 11.65 -7.95 -9.74
N HIS A 155 11.03 -9.10 -10.01
CA HIS A 155 11.30 -9.88 -11.20
C HIS A 155 10.08 -9.92 -12.13
N GLU A 156 10.35 -9.86 -13.44
CA GLU A 156 9.34 -10.04 -14.48
C GLU A 156 8.75 -11.44 -14.41
N TRP A 157 7.45 -11.53 -14.58
CA TRP A 157 6.72 -12.78 -14.73
C TRP A 157 5.51 -12.60 -15.66
N ASN A 158 5.05 -13.68 -16.26
CA ASN A 158 3.90 -13.68 -17.15
C ASN A 158 3.04 -14.91 -16.85
N ARG A 159 1.77 -14.69 -16.55
CA ARG A 159 0.85 -15.77 -16.19
C ARG A 159 -0.46 -15.66 -16.91
N SER A 160 -0.83 -16.72 -17.62
CA SER A 160 -2.12 -16.87 -18.28
C SER A 160 -3.20 -17.22 -17.25
N GLN A 161 -4.39 -16.65 -17.43
CA GLN A 161 -5.58 -16.95 -16.65
C GLN A 161 -6.77 -17.20 -17.59
N PRO A 162 -7.04 -18.47 -17.98
CA PRO A 162 -8.28 -18.87 -18.62
C PRO A 162 -9.51 -18.56 -17.74
N PRO A 163 -10.72 -18.51 -18.32
CA PRO A 163 -11.97 -18.37 -17.58
C PRO A 163 -12.09 -19.40 -16.45
N GLY A 164 -12.57 -18.97 -15.29
CA GLY A 164 -12.75 -19.83 -14.14
C GLY A 164 -11.46 -20.27 -13.42
N THR A 165 -10.30 -19.74 -13.82
CA THR A 165 -9.05 -19.96 -13.08
C THR A 165 -9.17 -19.32 -11.70
N PRO A 166 -8.88 -20.06 -10.60
CA PRO A 166 -8.88 -19.48 -9.26
C PRO A 166 -7.89 -18.30 -9.16
N PRO A 167 -8.21 -17.27 -8.37
CA PRO A 167 -7.26 -16.21 -8.07
C PRO A 167 -5.96 -16.77 -7.49
N PHE A 168 -4.87 -16.09 -7.74
CA PHE A 168 -3.58 -16.46 -7.18
C PHE A 168 -2.93 -15.30 -6.43
N ASP A 169 -2.17 -15.66 -5.43
CA ASP A 169 -1.47 -14.74 -4.54
C ASP A 169 -0.14 -14.30 -5.14
N GLN A 170 0.19 -13.03 -4.94
CA GLN A 170 1.46 -12.43 -5.34
C GLN A 170 1.96 -11.43 -4.31
N VAL A 171 3.26 -11.14 -4.37
CA VAL A 171 3.96 -10.20 -3.51
C VAL A 171 5.13 -9.57 -4.25
N TRP A 172 5.43 -8.30 -3.94
CA TRP A 172 6.62 -7.61 -4.42
C TRP A 172 7.62 -7.39 -3.30
N ALA A 173 8.89 -7.73 -3.55
CA ALA A 173 9.95 -7.69 -2.53
C ALA A 173 10.69 -6.36 -2.44
N GLY A 174 10.55 -5.47 -3.41
CA GLY A 174 11.30 -4.22 -3.49
C GLY A 174 10.47 -3.03 -3.89
N GLU A 175 10.90 -1.84 -3.46
CA GLU A 175 10.28 -0.58 -3.88
C GLU A 175 10.47 -0.34 -5.37
N GLU A 176 9.37 -0.03 -6.03
CA GLU A 176 9.38 0.37 -7.42
C GLU A 176 8.11 1.14 -7.77
N ILE A 177 8.26 2.34 -8.29
CA ILE A 177 7.14 3.14 -8.79
C ILE A 177 6.97 2.89 -10.28
N ALA A 178 5.69 2.80 -10.71
CA ALA A 178 5.33 2.67 -12.12
C ALA A 178 5.77 1.34 -12.77
N ILE A 179 5.59 0.20 -12.09
CA ILE A 179 5.72 -1.11 -12.76
C ILE A 179 4.61 -1.23 -13.80
N PRO A 180 4.92 -1.19 -15.10
CA PRO A 180 3.90 -1.38 -16.12
C PRO A 180 3.39 -2.82 -16.10
N VAL A 181 2.10 -2.98 -16.30
CA VAL A 181 1.45 -4.29 -16.43
C VAL A 181 0.68 -4.32 -17.74
N LYS A 182 0.83 -5.37 -18.51
CA LYS A 182 0.14 -5.55 -19.79
C LYS A 182 -0.51 -6.93 -19.92
N CYS A 183 -1.49 -7.02 -20.78
CA CYS A 183 -1.97 -8.29 -21.34
C CYS A 183 -1.32 -8.53 -22.72
N ASN A 184 -0.79 -9.72 -22.96
CA ASN A 184 -0.20 -10.05 -24.27
C ASN A 184 -1.27 -10.43 -25.31
N ILE A 185 -2.51 -10.72 -24.86
CA ILE A 185 -3.65 -11.07 -25.71
C ILE A 185 -4.36 -9.80 -26.19
N HIS A 186 -4.58 -8.86 -25.25
CA HIS A 186 -5.35 -7.63 -25.47
C HIS A 186 -4.44 -6.41 -25.39
N PRO A 187 -3.97 -5.85 -26.51
CA PRO A 187 -2.91 -4.80 -26.51
C PRO A 187 -3.32 -3.50 -25.81
N TRP A 188 -4.61 -3.23 -25.68
CA TRP A 188 -5.12 -2.05 -24.94
C TRP A 188 -5.17 -2.24 -23.43
N MET A 189 -5.10 -3.50 -22.96
CA MET A 189 -5.25 -3.84 -21.54
C MET A 189 -3.92 -3.65 -20.82
N HIS A 190 -3.81 -2.54 -20.14
CA HIS A 190 -2.62 -2.15 -19.37
C HIS A 190 -2.99 -1.47 -18.05
N GLY A 191 -2.05 -1.36 -17.16
CA GLY A 191 -2.16 -0.67 -15.89
C GLY A 191 -0.80 -0.54 -15.21
N TYR A 192 -0.78 -0.03 -14.00
CA TYR A 192 0.46 0.20 -13.27
C TYR A 192 0.38 -0.25 -11.80
N MET A 193 1.47 -0.81 -11.30
CA MET A 193 1.66 -1.05 -9.87
C MET A 193 2.72 -0.11 -9.32
N ALA A 194 2.47 0.44 -8.13
CA ALA A 194 3.46 1.14 -7.34
C ALA A 194 3.69 0.35 -6.05
N VAL A 195 4.94 0.07 -5.76
CA VAL A 195 5.37 -0.64 -4.55
C VAL A 195 6.25 0.29 -3.73
N VAL A 196 5.82 0.59 -2.52
CA VAL A 196 6.49 1.57 -1.65
C VAL A 196 6.76 0.98 -0.27
N LYS A 197 7.57 1.64 0.53
CA LYS A 197 7.69 1.34 1.97
C LYS A 197 6.84 2.31 2.76
N GLY A 198 5.79 1.78 3.38
CA GLY A 198 4.91 2.52 4.26
C GLY A 198 3.65 3.07 3.59
N PRO A 199 2.87 3.88 4.32
CA PRO A 199 1.52 4.23 3.92
C PRO A 199 1.43 4.92 2.57
N THR A 200 0.50 4.47 1.75
CA THR A 200 0.26 4.95 0.39
C THR A 200 -1.23 5.07 0.10
N ALA A 201 -1.56 5.80 -0.94
CA ALA A 201 -2.92 5.93 -1.44
C ALA A 201 -2.93 6.07 -2.97
N VAL A 202 -4.09 5.82 -3.58
CA VAL A 202 -4.37 6.16 -4.98
C VAL A 202 -5.59 7.08 -4.97
N THR A 203 -5.56 8.14 -5.77
CA THR A 203 -6.68 9.10 -5.83
C THR A 203 -7.94 8.49 -6.42
N ASP A 204 -9.08 8.86 -5.85
CA ASP A 204 -10.40 8.54 -6.35
C ASP A 204 -10.81 9.42 -7.57
N GLU A 205 -12.04 9.29 -8.02
CA GLU A 205 -12.61 10.07 -9.13
C GLU A 205 -12.72 11.59 -8.84
N ASN A 206 -12.64 12.00 -7.59
CA ASN A 206 -12.62 13.42 -7.19
C ASN A 206 -11.18 13.95 -7.06
N GLY A 207 -10.16 13.10 -7.30
CA GLY A 207 -8.77 13.40 -7.05
C GLY A 207 -8.40 13.39 -5.56
N SER A 208 -9.27 12.89 -4.69
CA SER A 208 -9.08 12.91 -3.25
C SER A 208 -8.25 11.71 -2.81
N TYR A 209 -7.44 11.91 -1.78
CA TYR A 209 -6.65 10.86 -1.14
C TYR A 209 -6.50 11.09 0.37
N THR A 210 -6.18 10.02 1.09
CA THR A 210 -5.88 10.06 2.52
C THR A 210 -4.80 9.04 2.86
N ILE A 211 -3.77 9.50 3.56
CA ILE A 211 -2.75 8.67 4.21
C ILE A 211 -2.94 8.83 5.71
N ASN A 212 -3.27 7.74 6.39
CA ASN A 212 -3.52 7.72 7.83
C ASN A 212 -2.32 7.20 8.63
N ASN A 213 -2.42 7.30 9.94
CA ASN A 213 -1.50 6.68 10.91
C ASN A 213 -0.05 7.13 10.81
N LEU A 214 0.18 8.38 10.39
CA LEU A 214 1.52 8.96 10.40
C LEU A 214 1.85 9.52 11.79
N PRO A 215 3.00 9.17 12.38
CA PRO A 215 3.53 9.86 13.54
C PRO A 215 3.69 11.37 13.28
N PRO A 216 3.67 12.21 14.31
CA PRO A 216 4.04 13.61 14.14
C PRO A 216 5.46 13.73 13.59
N GLY A 217 5.65 14.53 12.54
CA GLY A 217 6.95 14.64 11.87
C GLY A 217 6.92 15.48 10.61
N ASN A 218 8.09 15.58 9.98
CA ASN A 218 8.26 16.25 8.69
C ASN A 218 8.44 15.20 7.61
N TYR A 219 7.62 15.24 6.59
CA TYR A 219 7.56 14.27 5.51
C TYR A 219 7.73 14.94 4.16
N THR A 220 8.28 14.20 3.19
CA THR A 220 8.16 14.53 1.78
C THR A 220 7.07 13.63 1.18
N VAL A 221 5.96 14.23 0.76
CA VAL A 221 4.89 13.56 0.02
C VAL A 221 5.21 13.62 -1.44
N THR A 222 5.22 12.48 -2.11
CA THR A 222 5.44 12.37 -3.55
C THR A 222 4.21 11.76 -4.21
N THR A 223 3.87 12.31 -5.37
CA THR A 223 2.79 11.82 -6.23
C THR A 223 3.35 11.33 -7.55
N TRP A 224 2.72 10.34 -8.16
CA TRP A 224 3.04 9.86 -9.50
C TRP A 224 1.78 9.62 -10.32
N GLN A 225 1.78 10.11 -11.54
CA GLN A 225 0.74 9.91 -12.54
C GLN A 225 1.37 9.47 -13.87
N GLU A 226 0.80 8.46 -14.53
CA GLU A 226 1.43 7.81 -15.70
C GLU A 226 1.76 8.74 -16.87
N GLN A 227 0.92 9.74 -17.14
CA GLN A 227 1.11 10.73 -18.22
C GLN A 227 1.99 11.91 -17.81
N TYR A 228 1.89 12.31 -16.53
CA TYR A 228 2.46 13.59 -16.07
C TYR A 228 3.70 13.42 -15.19
N GLY A 229 4.01 12.20 -14.77
CA GLY A 229 5.19 11.92 -13.92
C GLY A 229 4.97 12.28 -12.45
N SER A 230 6.02 12.66 -11.76
CA SER A 230 6.02 12.85 -10.31
C SER A 230 6.11 14.33 -9.92
N GLN A 231 5.50 14.63 -8.75
CA GLN A 231 5.66 15.89 -8.02
C GLN A 231 5.89 15.58 -6.54
N SER A 232 6.54 16.50 -5.80
CA SER A 232 6.79 16.32 -4.37
C SER A 232 6.64 17.64 -3.62
N GLN A 233 6.22 17.55 -2.35
CA GLN A 233 6.21 18.68 -1.43
C GLN A 233 6.49 18.24 0.02
N LYS A 234 7.02 19.15 0.83
CA LYS A 234 7.25 18.92 2.26
C LYS A 234 5.99 19.25 3.06
N VAL A 235 5.68 18.38 4.02
CA VAL A 235 4.48 18.49 4.87
C VAL A 235 4.85 18.18 6.30
N THR A 236 4.36 19.00 7.24
CA THR A 236 4.50 18.74 8.67
C THR A 236 3.20 18.18 9.22
N VAL A 237 3.25 16.98 9.79
CA VAL A 237 2.13 16.32 10.48
C VAL A 237 2.21 16.60 11.97
N ALA A 238 1.17 17.17 12.54
CA ALA A 238 1.03 17.39 13.98
C ALA A 238 0.30 16.22 14.65
N ALA A 239 0.50 16.05 15.95
CA ALA A 239 -0.17 15.03 16.74
C ALA A 239 -1.70 15.13 16.64
N GLY A 240 -2.36 14.04 16.30
CA GLY A 240 -3.82 13.92 16.26
C GLY A 240 -4.55 14.79 15.22
N LYS A 241 -3.82 15.38 14.28
CA LYS A 241 -4.42 16.25 13.24
C LYS A 241 -3.91 15.86 11.85
N PRO A 242 -4.81 15.75 10.86
CA PRO A 242 -4.37 15.61 9.48
C PRO A 242 -3.75 16.92 8.97
N ALA A 243 -2.67 16.78 8.20
CA ALA A 243 -2.10 17.85 7.39
C ALA A 243 -2.72 17.82 6.00
N THR A 244 -2.71 18.93 5.28
CA THR A 244 -3.21 19.01 3.91
C THR A 244 -2.05 19.11 2.93
N ALA A 245 -2.10 18.32 1.84
CA ALA A 245 -1.15 18.37 0.75
C ALA A 245 -1.90 18.27 -0.59
N ASP A 246 -2.15 19.40 -1.23
CA ASP A 246 -2.79 19.46 -2.53
C ASP A 246 -1.75 19.56 -3.64
N PHE A 247 -2.02 18.94 -4.79
CA PHE A 247 -1.15 18.98 -5.96
C PHE A 247 -1.94 19.41 -7.20
N THR A 248 -1.24 20.02 -8.14
CA THR A 248 -1.82 20.40 -9.43
C THR A 248 -0.89 20.00 -10.55
N TYR A 249 -1.36 19.10 -11.41
CA TYR A 249 -0.70 18.77 -12.66
C TYR A 249 -1.19 19.72 -13.77
N LYS A 250 -0.34 19.96 -14.74
CA LYS A 250 -0.70 20.80 -15.92
C LYS A 250 -0.92 19.89 -17.12
N ALA A 251 -2.04 20.07 -17.79
CA ALA A 251 -2.28 19.43 -19.08
C ALA A 251 -1.19 19.84 -20.09
N LYS A 252 -0.74 18.88 -20.90
CA LYS A 252 0.28 19.07 -21.94
C LYS A 252 -0.40 19.30 -23.29
#